data_09cb8893f8046eed9b5c8531ac84e8f3
#
_entry.id   09cb8893f8046eed9b5c8531ac84e8f3
#
_cell.length_a   1.000
_cell.length_b   1.000
_cell.length_c   1.000
_cell.angle_alpha   90.00
_cell.angle_beta   90.00
_cell.angle_gamma   90.00
#
_symmetry.space_group_name_H-M   'P 1'
#
loop_
_entity.id
_entity.type
_entity.pdbx_description
1 polymer ?
#
loop_
_entity_poly.entity_id
_entity_poly.type
_entity_poly.pdbx_seq_one_letter_code
_entity_poly.pdbx_strand_id
1 'polypeptide(L)'
;MRKKNGLKEIHRINQSPLQEGPVPASKTAQVFTINVETKENLKRSIYSLVKYERDATFARLHQLPGFSGDRVMYADPDSKLLIWRNMSHEAIAAIGELSEKGKVGIRPAFDNWFLFYMYDGSAGITDLPIATRMGMKRGYTKTHWVPSLLVILNHQDST
;
A
#
# COMPACT_ATOMS: atom_id res chain seq x y z
N MET A 1 19.29 -3.09 11.65
CA MET A 1 19.13 -1.70 11.19
C MET A 1 18.36 -1.54 9.88
N ARG A 2 18.51 -2.43 8.94
CA ARG A 2 17.83 -2.32 7.64
C ARG A 2 16.34 -2.63 7.67
N LYS A 3 15.86 -3.39 8.65
CA LYS A 3 14.45 -3.77 8.75
C LYS A 3 13.51 -2.65 9.23
N LYS A 4 14.04 -1.63 9.87
CA LYS A 4 13.22 -0.51 10.36
C LYS A 4 12.89 0.54 9.29
N ASN A 5 13.56 0.48 8.15
CA ASN A 5 13.39 1.49 7.12
C ASN A 5 12.37 1.13 6.05
N GLY A 6 11.93 -0.13 5.99
CA GLY A 6 11.00 -0.57 4.96
C GLY A 6 9.66 0.17 4.98
N LEU A 7 9.11 0.35 6.16
CA LEU A 7 7.85 1.07 6.32
C LEU A 7 7.98 2.56 6.06
N LYS A 8 9.11 3.14 6.44
CA LYS A 8 9.42 4.54 6.11
C LYS A 8 9.66 4.73 4.62
N GLU A 9 10.25 3.73 3.98
CA GLU A 9 10.46 3.75 2.54
C GLU A 9 9.15 3.69 1.79
N ILE A 10 8.19 2.87 2.22
CA ILE A 10 6.86 2.82 1.62
C ILE A 10 6.19 4.20 1.72
N HIS A 11 6.31 4.86 2.86
CA HIS A 11 5.75 6.20 3.04
C HIS A 11 6.42 7.23 2.13
N ARG A 12 7.74 7.21 1.99
CA ARG A 12 8.48 8.06 1.06
C ARG A 12 8.16 7.77 -0.40
N ILE A 13 8.04 6.50 -0.72
CA ILE A 13 7.71 6.02 -2.07
C ILE A 13 6.35 6.55 -2.51
N ASN A 14 5.40 6.59 -1.59
CA ASN A 14 4.07 7.09 -1.89
C ASN A 14 4.04 8.61 -2.16
N GLN A 15 5.05 9.33 -1.75
CA GLN A 15 5.20 10.75 -2.08
C GLN A 15 5.86 10.97 -3.44
N SER A 16 6.75 10.08 -3.86
CA SER A 16 7.46 10.19 -5.15
C SER A 16 6.53 10.22 -6.37
N PRO A 17 5.57 9.29 -6.51
CA PRO A 17 4.68 9.29 -7.66
C PRO A 17 3.82 10.55 -7.76
N LEU A 18 3.63 11.25 -6.65
CA LEU A 18 2.85 12.48 -6.60
C LEU A 18 3.57 13.65 -7.26
N GLN A 19 4.90 13.60 -7.34
CA GLN A 19 5.73 14.67 -7.88
C GLN A 19 6.06 14.48 -9.35
N GLU A 20 5.93 13.27 -9.85
CA GLU A 20 6.39 12.90 -11.19
C GLU A 20 5.31 12.96 -12.26
N GLY A 21 4.06 13.17 -11.90
CA GLY A 21 2.99 13.28 -12.88
C GLY A 21 3.09 14.57 -13.70
N PRO A 22 2.88 14.53 -15.03
CA PRO A 22 2.84 15.73 -15.86
C PRO A 22 1.55 16.51 -15.61
N VAL A 23 1.33 16.92 -14.36
CA VAL A 23 0.15 17.66 -13.96
C VAL A 23 0.46 19.14 -13.99
N PRO A 24 -0.37 20.00 -14.61
CA PRO A 24 -0.19 21.43 -14.57
C PRO A 24 -0.11 21.93 -13.12
N ALA A 25 0.78 22.88 -12.85
CA ALA A 25 1.04 23.39 -11.50
C ALA A 25 -0.23 23.82 -10.76
N SER A 26 -1.22 24.37 -11.46
CA SER A 26 -2.50 24.79 -10.89
C SER A 26 -3.36 23.61 -10.38
N LYS A 27 -3.27 22.44 -11.03
CA LYS A 27 -3.96 21.23 -10.57
C LYS A 27 -3.17 20.51 -9.48
N THR A 28 -1.86 20.64 -9.48
CA THR A 28 -0.99 20.03 -8.49
C THR A 28 -1.29 20.56 -7.08
N ALA A 29 -1.50 21.86 -6.92
CA ALA A 29 -1.80 22.47 -5.63
C ALA A 29 -3.13 22.01 -5.03
N GLN A 30 -4.11 21.61 -5.85
CA GLN A 30 -5.40 21.10 -5.40
C GLN A 30 -5.35 19.62 -5.08
N VAL A 31 -4.53 18.85 -5.80
CA VAL A 31 -4.44 17.39 -5.69
C VAL A 31 -3.74 16.95 -4.41
N PHE A 32 -2.83 17.75 -3.87
CA PHE A 32 -2.04 17.38 -2.70
C PHE A 32 -2.66 17.75 -1.36
N THR A 33 -3.85 18.36 -1.37
CA THR A 33 -4.56 18.62 -0.12
C THR A 33 -5.20 17.33 0.37
N ILE A 34 -4.65 16.80 1.47
CA ILE A 34 -5.21 15.64 2.14
C ILE A 34 -6.43 16.09 2.95
N ASN A 35 -7.55 15.41 2.76
CA ASN A 35 -8.70 15.58 3.63
C ASN A 35 -8.42 14.88 4.96
N VAL A 36 -8.13 15.65 6.00
CA VAL A 36 -7.74 15.14 7.31
C VAL A 36 -8.83 14.29 7.94
N GLU A 37 -10.09 14.70 7.82
CA GLU A 37 -11.21 13.94 8.35
C GLU A 37 -11.34 12.57 7.66
N THR A 38 -11.26 12.55 6.35
CA THR A 38 -11.30 11.30 5.57
C THR A 38 -10.13 10.39 5.94
N LYS A 39 -8.94 10.94 6.08
CA LYS A 39 -7.76 10.18 6.50
C LYS A 39 -7.94 9.57 7.89
N GLU A 40 -8.43 10.32 8.85
CA GLU A 40 -8.66 9.82 10.22
C GLU A 40 -9.75 8.74 10.25
N ASN A 41 -10.82 8.91 9.49
CA ASN A 41 -11.86 7.91 9.35
C ASN A 41 -11.33 6.63 8.70
N LEU A 42 -10.53 6.76 7.65
CA LEU A 42 -9.86 5.62 7.01
C LEU A 42 -8.90 4.91 7.96
N LYS A 43 -8.11 5.64 8.73
CA LYS A 43 -7.22 5.03 9.74
C LYS A 43 -7.99 4.12 10.68
N ARG A 44 -9.11 4.62 11.22
CA ARG A 44 -9.96 3.83 12.12
C ARG A 44 -10.56 2.62 11.42
N SER A 45 -11.07 2.80 10.23
CA SER A 45 -11.69 1.72 9.45
C SER A 45 -10.68 0.65 9.05
N ILE A 46 -9.51 1.06 8.58
CA ILE A 46 -8.43 0.16 8.20
C ILE A 46 -7.97 -0.64 9.42
N TYR A 47 -7.67 0.05 10.52
CA TYR A 47 -7.21 -0.61 11.74
C TYR A 47 -8.24 -1.59 12.29
N SER A 48 -9.52 -1.21 12.32
CA SER A 48 -10.62 -2.07 12.77
C SER A 48 -10.77 -3.30 11.90
N LEU A 49 -10.68 -3.14 10.58
CA LEU A 49 -10.79 -4.24 9.63
C LEU A 49 -9.64 -5.23 9.79
N VAL A 50 -8.41 -4.72 9.83
CA VAL A 50 -7.21 -5.57 10.00
C VAL A 50 -7.23 -6.27 11.35
N LYS A 51 -7.66 -5.59 12.41
CA LYS A 51 -7.78 -6.18 13.73
C LYS A 51 -8.84 -7.29 13.77
N TYR A 52 -9.95 -7.07 13.11
CA TYR A 52 -11.04 -8.06 13.04
C TYR A 52 -10.66 -9.30 12.22
N GLU A 53 -10.10 -9.09 11.04
CA GLU A 53 -9.71 -10.17 10.13
C GLU A 53 -8.31 -10.73 10.41
N ARG A 54 -7.51 -10.05 11.23
CA ARG A 54 -6.09 -10.27 11.52
C ARG A 54 -5.18 -9.96 10.36
N ASP A 55 -5.56 -10.38 9.16
CA ASP A 55 -4.89 -10.10 7.90
C ASP A 55 -5.94 -9.59 6.92
N ALA A 56 -5.66 -8.49 6.23
CA ALA A 56 -6.58 -7.96 5.24
C ALA A 56 -5.91 -7.86 3.87
N THR A 57 -6.60 -8.31 2.83
CA THR A 57 -6.15 -8.10 1.45
C THR A 57 -6.40 -6.65 1.04
N PHE A 58 -5.63 -6.16 0.08
CA PHE A 58 -5.85 -4.81 -0.44
C PHE A 58 -7.18 -4.68 -1.21
N ALA A 59 -7.65 -5.76 -1.83
CA ALA A 59 -8.98 -5.77 -2.43
C ALA A 59 -10.07 -5.55 -1.37
N ARG A 60 -9.91 -6.14 -0.20
CA ARG A 60 -10.83 -5.95 0.92
C ARG A 60 -10.78 -4.52 1.46
N LEU A 61 -9.58 -3.98 1.63
CA LEU A 61 -9.37 -2.60 2.04
C LEU A 61 -9.95 -1.61 1.03
N HIS A 62 -9.87 -1.95 -0.26
CA HIS A 62 -10.35 -1.10 -1.34
C HIS A 62 -11.86 -0.83 -1.29
N GLN A 63 -12.61 -1.68 -0.60
CA GLN A 63 -14.05 -1.52 -0.41
C GLN A 63 -14.40 -0.48 0.66
N LEU A 64 -13.43 -0.03 1.44
CA LEU A 64 -13.68 0.97 2.47
C LEU A 64 -13.98 2.34 1.85
N PRO A 65 -14.95 3.08 2.39
CA PRO A 65 -15.26 4.43 1.91
C PRO A 65 -14.02 5.33 1.97
N GLY A 66 -13.75 6.04 0.89
CA GLY A 66 -12.62 6.95 0.78
C GLY A 66 -11.28 6.30 0.43
N PHE A 67 -11.23 4.97 0.26
CA PHE A 67 -10.00 4.27 -0.08
C PHE A 67 -9.60 4.44 -1.55
N SER A 68 -10.58 4.46 -2.45
CA SER A 68 -10.34 4.53 -3.90
C SER A 68 -9.86 5.91 -4.32
N GLY A 69 -8.96 5.92 -5.30
CA GLY A 69 -8.40 7.13 -5.89
C GLY A 69 -7.55 6.82 -7.11
N ASP A 70 -6.60 7.69 -7.39
CA ASP A 70 -5.74 7.61 -8.57
C ASP A 70 -4.27 7.36 -8.25
N ARG A 71 -3.96 6.98 -7.02
CA ARG A 71 -2.59 6.80 -6.54
C ARG A 71 -2.16 5.34 -6.55
N VAL A 72 -0.86 5.16 -6.52
CA VAL A 72 -0.20 3.85 -6.54
C VAL A 72 0.70 3.72 -5.32
N MET A 73 0.66 2.57 -4.68
CA MET A 73 1.57 2.22 -3.59
C MET A 73 2.61 1.25 -4.11
N TYR A 74 3.88 1.65 -4.07
CA TYR A 74 5.00 0.80 -4.42
C TYR A 74 5.66 0.23 -3.17
N ALA A 75 6.10 -1.02 -3.25
CA ALA A 75 7.01 -1.59 -2.25
C ALA A 75 8.42 -1.03 -2.46
N ASP A 76 8.82 -0.96 -3.72
CA ASP A 76 10.09 -0.43 -4.16
C ASP A 76 9.94 0.07 -5.61
N PRO A 77 9.89 1.41 -5.83
CA PRO A 77 9.71 1.96 -7.17
C PRO A 77 10.91 1.70 -8.08
N ASP A 78 12.12 1.66 -7.52
CA ASP A 78 13.34 1.41 -8.30
C ASP A 78 13.36 -0.01 -8.86
N SER A 79 12.80 -0.97 -8.12
CA SER A 79 12.66 -2.36 -8.55
C SER A 79 11.35 -2.64 -9.29
N LYS A 80 10.50 -1.62 -9.46
CA LYS A 80 9.19 -1.71 -10.12
C LYS A 80 8.26 -2.73 -9.45
N LEU A 81 8.26 -2.73 -8.14
CA LEU A 81 7.42 -3.59 -7.31
C LEU A 81 6.23 -2.79 -6.77
N LEU A 82 5.05 -3.09 -7.29
CA LEU A 82 3.81 -2.42 -6.96
C LEU A 82 3.01 -3.27 -5.97
N ILE A 83 2.53 -2.66 -4.89
CA ILE A 83 1.66 -3.32 -3.91
C ILE A 83 0.20 -3.20 -4.33
N TRP A 84 -0.27 -1.99 -4.58
CA TRP A 84 -1.65 -1.73 -4.95
C TRP A 84 -1.78 -0.43 -5.74
N ARG A 85 -2.87 -0.28 -6.47
CA ARG A 85 -3.17 0.91 -7.25
C ARG A 85 -4.61 1.38 -7.04
N ASN A 86 -4.95 2.52 -7.65
CA ASN A 86 -6.27 3.14 -7.53
C ASN A 86 -6.62 3.45 -6.06
N MET A 87 -5.63 3.93 -5.32
CA MET A 87 -5.78 4.35 -3.93
C MET A 87 -5.95 5.85 -3.83
N SER A 88 -6.68 6.30 -2.82
CA SER A 88 -6.71 7.70 -2.48
C SER A 88 -5.42 8.12 -1.76
N HIS A 89 -5.11 9.41 -1.81
CA HIS A 89 -3.99 9.97 -1.05
C HIS A 89 -4.19 9.73 0.46
N GLU A 90 -5.42 9.86 0.93
CA GLU A 90 -5.80 9.63 2.32
C GLU A 90 -5.57 8.17 2.74
N ALA A 91 -5.86 7.22 1.88
CA ALA A 91 -5.63 5.79 2.15
C ALA A 91 -4.14 5.49 2.31
N ILE A 92 -3.32 6.01 1.41
CA ILE A 92 -1.86 5.85 1.49
C ILE A 92 -1.32 6.49 2.77
N ALA A 93 -1.74 7.71 3.08
CA ALA A 93 -1.32 8.41 4.30
C ALA A 93 -1.79 7.67 5.57
N ALA A 94 -3.00 7.15 5.57
CA ALA A 94 -3.54 6.40 6.70
C ALA A 94 -2.74 5.13 6.98
N ILE A 95 -2.43 4.34 5.94
CA ILE A 95 -1.60 3.14 6.07
C ILE A 95 -0.20 3.52 6.54
N GLY A 96 0.39 4.58 5.96
CA GLY A 96 1.70 5.07 6.35
C GLY A 96 1.78 5.43 7.83
N GLU A 97 0.81 6.17 8.34
CA GLU A 97 0.77 6.56 9.75
C GLU A 97 0.59 5.35 10.68
N LEU A 98 -0.29 4.41 10.33
CA LEU A 98 -0.49 3.19 11.10
C LEU A 98 0.77 2.33 11.13
N SER A 99 1.50 2.28 10.02
CA SER A 99 2.77 1.55 9.91
C SER A 99 3.87 2.21 10.73
N GLU A 100 3.98 3.53 10.68
CA GLU A 100 4.96 4.29 11.46
C GLU A 100 4.74 4.12 12.98
N LYS A 101 3.48 4.01 13.39
CA LYS A 101 3.13 3.75 14.78
C LYS A 101 3.28 2.28 15.18
N GLY A 102 3.70 1.42 14.27
CA GLY A 102 3.87 0.00 14.53
C GLY A 102 2.57 -0.76 14.78
N LYS A 103 1.45 -0.23 14.31
CA LYS A 103 0.13 -0.88 14.49
C LYS A 103 -0.17 -1.89 13.40
N VAL A 104 0.27 -1.63 12.19
CA VAL A 104 0.10 -2.53 11.05
C VAL A 104 1.42 -2.67 10.30
N GLY A 105 1.54 -3.75 9.55
CA GLY A 105 2.65 -4.00 8.65
C GLY A 105 2.16 -4.55 7.32
N ILE A 106 2.97 -4.41 6.28
CA ILE A 106 2.69 -4.99 4.98
C ILE A 106 3.53 -6.26 4.85
N ARG A 107 2.85 -7.37 4.61
CA ARG A 107 3.49 -8.67 4.44
C ARG A 107 3.27 -9.17 3.01
N PRO A 108 4.34 -9.34 2.21
CA PRO A 108 4.25 -9.99 0.91
C PRO A 108 3.78 -11.45 1.08
N ALA A 109 2.98 -11.91 0.15
CA ALA A 109 2.33 -13.22 0.23
C ALA A 109 2.65 -14.06 -1.01
N PHE A 110 3.93 -14.28 -1.26
CA PHE A 110 4.39 -15.02 -2.45
C PHE A 110 3.90 -16.47 -2.49
N ASP A 111 3.77 -17.11 -1.31
CA ASP A 111 3.39 -18.52 -1.22
C ASP A 111 1.92 -18.77 -1.56
N ASN A 112 1.08 -17.74 -1.47
CA ASN A 112 -0.35 -17.84 -1.69
C ASN A 112 -0.84 -16.94 -2.84
N TRP A 113 0.02 -16.66 -3.80
CA TRP A 113 -0.28 -15.73 -4.90
C TRP A 113 -1.57 -16.07 -5.64
N PHE A 114 -1.89 -17.35 -5.78
CA PHE A 114 -3.08 -17.82 -6.50
C PHE A 114 -4.38 -17.39 -5.81
N LEU A 115 -4.42 -17.50 -4.49
CA LEU A 115 -5.58 -17.06 -3.71
C LEU A 115 -5.75 -15.53 -3.86
N PHE A 116 -4.67 -14.79 -3.81
CA PHE A 116 -4.71 -13.35 -4.00
C PHE A 116 -5.15 -12.97 -5.40
N TYR A 117 -4.66 -13.70 -6.40
CA TYR A 117 -5.08 -13.50 -7.77
C TYR A 117 -6.59 -13.67 -7.93
N MET A 118 -7.17 -14.67 -7.29
CA MET A 118 -8.61 -14.89 -7.32
C MET A 118 -9.41 -13.82 -6.58
N TYR A 119 -8.94 -13.42 -5.40
CA TYR A 119 -9.64 -12.43 -4.58
C TYR A 119 -9.42 -11.00 -5.08
N ASP A 120 -8.20 -10.69 -5.47
CA ASP A 120 -7.81 -9.34 -5.83
C ASP A 120 -7.99 -9.03 -7.32
N GLY A 121 -8.21 -10.06 -8.12
CA GLY A 121 -8.39 -9.92 -9.57
C GLY A 121 -9.54 -8.99 -9.96
N SER A 122 -10.58 -8.93 -9.15
CA SER A 122 -11.72 -8.03 -9.39
C SER A 122 -11.35 -6.54 -9.29
N ALA A 123 -10.23 -6.22 -8.68
CA ALA A 123 -9.76 -4.83 -8.52
C ALA A 123 -8.88 -4.34 -9.68
N GLY A 124 -8.76 -5.12 -10.74
CA GLY A 124 -8.04 -4.70 -11.95
C GLY A 124 -6.53 -4.72 -11.86
N ILE A 125 -5.97 -5.51 -10.94
CA ILE A 125 -4.51 -5.66 -10.77
C ILE A 125 -3.95 -6.79 -11.64
N THR A 126 -4.82 -7.61 -12.22
CA THR A 126 -4.46 -8.85 -12.92
C THR A 126 -3.77 -8.67 -14.26
N ASP A 127 -3.71 -7.45 -14.78
CA ASP A 127 -2.96 -7.14 -15.99
C ASP A 127 -1.45 -7.06 -15.77
N LEU A 128 -1.02 -7.05 -14.50
CA LEU A 128 0.39 -6.99 -14.15
C LEU A 128 0.93 -8.40 -13.87
N PRO A 129 2.17 -8.68 -14.30
CA PRO A 129 2.83 -9.91 -13.90
C PRO A 129 3.08 -9.91 -12.40
N ILE A 130 3.03 -11.10 -11.80
CA ILE A 130 3.21 -11.27 -10.36
C ILE A 130 4.69 -11.36 -10.04
N ALA A 131 5.12 -10.59 -9.03
CA ALA A 131 6.47 -10.69 -8.50
C ALA A 131 6.61 -12.00 -7.72
N THR A 132 7.66 -12.73 -8.00
CA THR A 132 7.97 -14.00 -7.32
C THR A 132 8.99 -13.83 -6.20
N ARG A 133 9.65 -12.69 -6.14
CA ARG A 133 10.68 -12.39 -5.15
C ARG A 133 10.88 -10.88 -5.00
N MET A 134 11.40 -10.47 -3.86
CA MET A 134 11.83 -9.11 -3.58
C MET A 134 13.34 -9.05 -3.38
N GLY A 135 13.91 -7.85 -3.41
CA GLY A 135 15.32 -7.63 -3.08
C GLY A 135 16.31 -8.03 -4.15
N MET A 136 15.90 -8.09 -5.41
CA MET A 136 16.82 -8.33 -6.51
C MET A 136 17.71 -7.11 -6.77
N LYS A 137 19.00 -7.35 -7.05
CA LYS A 137 19.95 -6.28 -7.34
C LYS A 137 19.55 -5.40 -8.53
N ARG A 138 18.89 -5.97 -9.52
CA ARG A 138 18.52 -5.27 -10.75
C ARG A 138 17.04 -4.93 -10.86
N GLY A 139 16.21 -5.40 -9.93
CA GLY A 139 14.78 -5.26 -10.02
C GLY A 139 14.18 -5.95 -11.26
N TYR A 140 12.95 -5.63 -11.53
CA TYR A 140 12.25 -6.10 -12.73
C TYR A 140 12.34 -5.05 -13.85
N THR A 141 12.32 -5.50 -15.10
CA THR A 141 12.30 -4.60 -16.26
C THR A 141 10.92 -3.96 -16.46
N LYS A 142 9.87 -4.65 -16.02
CA LYS A 142 8.49 -4.18 -16.05
C LYS A 142 7.93 -4.15 -14.63
N THR A 143 6.90 -3.33 -14.42
CA THR A 143 6.19 -3.29 -13.14
C THR A 143 5.54 -4.64 -12.87
N HIS A 144 5.81 -5.17 -11.67
CA HIS A 144 5.24 -6.41 -11.18
C HIS A 144 4.42 -6.13 -9.94
N TRP A 145 3.31 -6.85 -9.80
CA TRP A 145 2.48 -6.80 -8.62
C TRP A 145 3.03 -7.71 -7.53
N VAL A 146 3.17 -7.16 -6.33
CA VAL A 146 3.53 -7.91 -5.12
C VAL A 146 2.25 -8.19 -4.35
N PRO A 147 1.70 -9.42 -4.42
CA PRO A 147 0.56 -9.79 -3.58
C PRO A 147 0.92 -9.58 -2.12
N SER A 148 0.13 -8.79 -1.41
CA SER A 148 0.47 -8.38 -0.04
C SER A 148 -0.77 -8.35 0.84
N LEU A 149 -0.52 -8.56 2.13
CA LEU A 149 -1.51 -8.41 3.19
C LEU A 149 -1.14 -7.24 4.08
N LEU A 150 -2.13 -6.53 4.55
CA LEU A 150 -1.98 -5.64 5.68
C LEU A 150 -2.27 -6.45 6.95
N VAL A 151 -1.29 -6.54 7.84
CA VAL A 151 -1.35 -7.39 9.03
C VAL A 151 -1.29 -6.54 10.29
N ILE A 152 -1.94 -7.02 11.34
CA ILE A 152 -1.86 -6.38 12.65
C ILE A 152 -0.52 -6.70 13.29
N LEU A 153 0.12 -5.68 13.83
CA LEU A 153 1.35 -5.85 14.61
C LEU A 153 0.98 -5.77 16.09
N ASN A 154 1.06 -6.90 16.77
CA ASN A 154 0.82 -6.94 18.21
C ASN A 154 2.08 -6.53 18.96
N HIS A 155 2.00 -5.45 19.71
CA HIS A 155 3.09 -5.01 20.58
C HIS A 155 3.34 -5.94 21.77
N GLN A 156 2.55 -6.99 21.92
CA GLN A 156 2.65 -7.88 23.08
C GLN A 156 3.78 -8.92 22.98
N ASP A 157 4.41 -9.02 21.80
CA ASP A 157 5.52 -9.96 21.61
C ASP A 157 6.89 -9.35 21.96
N SER A 158 6.91 -8.18 22.60
CA SER A 158 8.14 -7.47 22.94
C SER A 158 8.50 -7.55 24.44
N THR A 159 8.02 -8.56 25.13
CA THR A 159 8.46 -8.82 26.54
C THR A 159 9.25 -10.08 26.62
#